data_3901ce7026a5ba5136af15b7a21bcf72
#
_entry.id   3901ce7026a5ba5136af15b7a21bcf72
#
_cell.length_a   1.000
_cell.length_b   1.000
_cell.length_c   1.000
_cell.angle_alpha   90.00
_cell.angle_beta   90.00
_cell.angle_gamma   90.00
#
_symmetry.space_group_name_H-M   'P 1'
#
loop_
_entity.id
_entity.type
_entity.pdbx_description
1 polymer ?
#
loop_
_entity_poly.entity_id
_entity_poly.type
_entity_poly.pdbx_seq_one_letter_code
_entity_poly.pdbx_strand_id
1 'polypeptide(L)'
;GVWVWRGGRWVWWYTAADAGGGVGVLLGGLTLVTGMLWGRPTWGTYWEWGDVRLVATLILFLVMVGYLSVRALGGDSASVATRAAVVGLVGAVNIPIVNRSVTWWANRTLHQESSLTDGKLEDLTLFTLVLAFVVGAMAILWMLIHRFRIGWLQRQISDRDLSEALRTRRAEAQQ
;
A
#
# COMPACT_ATOMS: atom_id res chain seq x y z
N GLY A 1 -20.98 -3.35 26.48
CA GLY A 1 -20.19 -2.13 26.09
C GLY A 1 -18.79 -2.47 25.57
N VAL A 2 -18.06 -3.40 26.19
CA VAL A 2 -16.65 -3.75 25.83
C VAL A 2 -16.55 -4.46 24.48
N TRP A 3 -17.51 -5.28 24.12
CA TRP A 3 -17.55 -6.01 22.85
C TRP A 3 -17.73 -5.09 21.63
N VAL A 4 -18.58 -4.08 21.74
CA VAL A 4 -18.81 -3.09 20.68
C VAL A 4 -17.57 -2.24 20.44
N TRP A 5 -16.83 -1.92 21.50
CA TRP A 5 -15.62 -1.09 21.41
C TRP A 5 -14.46 -1.84 20.73
N ARG A 6 -14.30 -3.14 20.99
CA ARG A 6 -13.29 -3.99 20.32
C ARG A 6 -13.63 -4.26 18.85
N GLY A 7 -14.91 -4.49 18.54
CA GLY A 7 -15.37 -4.70 17.17
C GLY A 7 -15.17 -3.46 16.28
N GLY A 8 -15.46 -2.27 16.80
CA GLY A 8 -15.28 -1.02 16.06
C GLY A 8 -13.82 -0.71 15.72
N ARG A 9 -12.89 -0.97 16.65
CA ARG A 9 -11.45 -0.79 16.40
C ARG A 9 -10.91 -1.76 15.35
N TRP A 10 -11.32 -3.01 15.36
CA TRP A 10 -10.93 -4.01 14.38
C TRP A 10 -11.38 -3.63 12.96
N VAL A 11 -12.62 -3.19 12.78
CA VAL A 11 -13.17 -2.73 11.50
C VAL A 11 -12.40 -1.51 10.99
N TRP A 12 -12.05 -0.58 11.87
CA TRP A 12 -11.26 0.60 11.51
C TRP A 12 -9.88 0.22 10.96
N TRP A 13 -9.12 -0.62 11.69
CA TRP A 13 -7.80 -1.08 11.26
C TRP A 13 -7.85 -1.87 9.96
N TYR A 14 -8.87 -2.71 9.80
CA TYR A 14 -9.06 -3.48 8.58
C TYR A 14 -9.34 -2.56 7.38
N THR A 15 -10.17 -1.53 7.53
CA THR A 15 -10.49 -0.57 6.47
C THR A 15 -9.28 0.33 6.15
N ALA A 16 -8.51 0.73 7.16
CA ALA A 16 -7.27 1.48 6.98
C ALA A 16 -6.22 0.68 6.21
N ALA A 17 -6.06 -0.61 6.54
CA ALA A 17 -5.14 -1.51 5.84
C ALA A 17 -5.55 -1.75 4.38
N ASP A 18 -6.85 -1.79 4.08
CA ASP A 18 -7.37 -1.87 2.71
C ASP A 18 -7.07 -0.61 1.90
N ALA A 19 -7.36 0.55 2.49
CA ALA A 19 -7.06 1.85 1.88
C ALA A 19 -5.55 1.99 1.60
N GLY A 20 -4.70 1.63 2.56
CA GLY A 20 -3.25 1.67 2.44
C GLY A 20 -2.72 0.72 1.36
N GLY A 21 -3.25 -0.50 1.29
CA GLY A 21 -2.89 -1.46 0.25
C GLY A 21 -3.22 -0.96 -1.15
N GLY A 22 -4.41 -0.40 -1.35
CA GLY A 22 -4.83 0.14 -2.64
C GLY A 22 -3.98 1.33 -3.11
N VAL A 23 -3.69 2.27 -2.21
CA VAL A 23 -2.79 3.40 -2.51
C VAL A 23 -1.36 2.91 -2.73
N GLY A 24 -0.89 1.93 -1.97
CA GLY A 24 0.43 1.33 -2.11
C GLY A 24 0.64 0.67 -3.48
N VAL A 25 -0.34 -0.08 -3.99
CA VAL A 25 -0.27 -0.67 -5.34
C VAL A 25 -0.25 0.42 -6.41
N LEU A 26 -1.10 1.44 -6.30
CA LEU A 26 -1.12 2.55 -7.25
C LEU A 26 0.23 3.25 -7.32
N LEU A 27 0.76 3.66 -6.18
CA LEU A 27 2.05 4.38 -6.10
C LEU A 27 3.23 3.50 -6.47
N GLY A 28 3.22 2.21 -6.06
CA GLY A 28 4.24 1.25 -6.43
C GLY A 28 4.30 1.02 -7.94
N GLY A 29 3.15 0.86 -8.59
CA GLY A 29 3.06 0.76 -10.05
C GLY A 29 3.54 2.04 -10.75
N LEU A 30 3.12 3.20 -10.26
CA LEU A 30 3.59 4.49 -10.78
C LEU A 30 5.11 4.65 -10.63
N THR A 31 5.66 4.29 -9.48
CA THR A 31 7.10 4.32 -9.21
C THR A 31 7.87 3.44 -10.19
N LEU A 32 7.41 2.21 -10.45
CA LEU A 32 8.04 1.31 -11.41
C LEU A 32 7.99 1.88 -12.82
N VAL A 33 6.84 2.34 -13.28
CA VAL A 33 6.68 2.89 -14.64
C VAL A 33 7.54 4.15 -14.83
N THR A 34 7.45 5.11 -13.92
CA THR A 34 8.25 6.35 -14.01
C THR A 34 9.76 6.08 -13.86
N GLY A 35 10.13 5.12 -13.00
CA GLY A 35 11.51 4.68 -12.84
C GLY A 35 12.08 4.04 -14.10
N MET A 36 11.32 3.21 -14.81
CA MET A 36 11.69 2.64 -16.09
C MET A 36 11.88 3.72 -17.17
N LEU A 37 10.95 4.68 -17.24
CA LEU A 37 11.05 5.79 -18.20
C LEU A 37 12.27 6.66 -17.93
N TRP A 38 12.58 6.94 -16.65
CA TRP A 38 13.76 7.70 -16.25
C TRP A 38 15.06 6.92 -16.45
N GLY A 39 15.03 5.61 -16.24
CA GLY A 39 16.20 4.73 -16.42
C GLY A 39 16.74 4.73 -17.83
N ARG A 40 15.88 4.84 -18.84
CA ARG A 40 16.31 4.83 -20.26
C ARG A 40 17.30 5.93 -20.62
N PRO A 41 17.05 7.22 -20.35
CA PRO A 41 18.02 8.28 -20.62
C PRO A 41 19.23 8.26 -19.69
N THR A 42 19.11 7.75 -18.46
CA THR A 42 20.16 7.80 -17.44
C THR A 42 21.12 6.62 -17.54
N TRP A 43 20.61 5.41 -17.73
CA TRP A 43 21.38 4.15 -17.72
C TRP A 43 21.39 3.43 -19.08
N GLY A 44 20.67 3.96 -20.09
CA GLY A 44 20.58 3.36 -21.41
C GLY A 44 19.60 2.19 -21.52
N THR A 45 18.99 1.75 -20.42
CA THR A 45 18.04 0.64 -20.36
C THR A 45 16.78 1.01 -19.60
N TYR A 46 15.64 0.39 -19.97
CA TYR A 46 14.39 0.54 -19.19
C TYR A 46 14.39 -0.33 -17.94
N TRP A 47 15.08 -1.48 -17.97
CA TRP A 47 15.08 -2.45 -16.90
C TRP A 47 16.39 -3.24 -16.88
N GLU A 48 16.90 -3.49 -15.68
CA GLU A 48 18.08 -4.33 -15.47
C GLU A 48 17.78 -5.37 -14.39
N TRP A 49 17.74 -6.64 -14.80
CA TRP A 49 17.45 -7.75 -13.90
C TRP A 49 18.55 -8.00 -12.86
N GLY A 50 19.75 -7.54 -13.13
CA GLY A 50 20.87 -7.61 -12.18
C GLY A 50 20.80 -6.56 -11.08
N ASP A 51 19.97 -5.53 -11.22
CA ASP A 51 19.83 -4.47 -10.23
C ASP A 51 18.93 -4.92 -9.07
N VAL A 52 19.55 -5.08 -7.90
CA VAL A 52 18.86 -5.57 -6.69
C VAL A 52 17.74 -4.63 -6.25
N ARG A 53 17.90 -3.31 -6.41
CA ARG A 53 16.87 -2.35 -6.01
C ARG A 53 15.65 -2.42 -6.91
N LEU A 54 15.84 -2.49 -8.23
CA LEU A 54 14.72 -2.63 -9.17
C LEU A 54 13.93 -3.91 -8.92
N VAL A 55 14.65 -5.04 -8.80
CA VAL A 55 14.02 -6.35 -8.57
C VAL A 55 13.32 -6.40 -7.21
N ALA A 56 13.94 -5.91 -6.13
CA ALA A 56 13.32 -5.87 -4.82
C ALA A 56 12.08 -4.96 -4.79
N THR A 57 12.09 -3.84 -5.52
CA THR A 57 10.92 -2.95 -5.67
C THR A 57 9.79 -3.64 -6.43
N LEU A 58 10.11 -4.39 -7.50
CA LEU A 58 9.13 -5.20 -8.22
C LEU A 58 8.51 -6.27 -7.32
N ILE A 59 9.34 -6.97 -6.53
CA ILE A 59 8.86 -7.97 -5.58
C ILE A 59 7.91 -7.32 -4.56
N LEU A 60 8.26 -6.16 -4.02
CA LEU A 60 7.39 -5.43 -3.10
C LEU A 60 6.04 -5.09 -3.75
N PHE A 61 6.06 -4.59 -4.98
CA PHE A 61 4.85 -4.30 -5.74
C PHE A 61 3.98 -5.55 -5.93
N LEU A 62 4.57 -6.68 -6.36
CA LEU A 62 3.85 -7.94 -6.54
C LEU A 62 3.27 -8.48 -5.23
N VAL A 63 4.00 -8.36 -4.12
CA VAL A 63 3.49 -8.70 -2.78
C VAL A 63 2.29 -7.84 -2.40
N MET A 64 2.32 -6.53 -2.70
CA MET A 64 1.19 -5.63 -2.44
C MET A 64 -0.03 -5.98 -3.32
N VAL A 65 0.18 -6.32 -4.59
CA VAL A 65 -0.90 -6.83 -5.47
C VAL A 65 -1.46 -8.14 -4.90
N GLY A 66 -0.61 -9.08 -4.48
CA GLY A 66 -1.01 -10.32 -3.84
C GLY A 66 -1.80 -10.09 -2.55
N TYR A 67 -1.39 -9.11 -1.74
CA TYR A 67 -2.13 -8.68 -0.54
C TYR A 67 -3.57 -8.27 -0.87
N LEU A 68 -3.75 -7.40 -1.88
CA LEU A 68 -5.10 -6.98 -2.31
C LEU A 68 -5.90 -8.15 -2.90
N SER A 69 -5.26 -9.02 -3.68
CA SER A 69 -5.90 -10.19 -4.27
C SER A 69 -6.44 -11.15 -3.20
N VAL A 70 -5.64 -11.44 -2.16
CA VAL A 70 -6.08 -12.26 -1.02
C VAL A 70 -7.30 -11.65 -0.33
N ARG A 71 -7.34 -10.32 -0.21
CA ARG A 71 -8.48 -9.61 0.39
C ARG A 71 -9.72 -9.64 -0.49
N ALA A 72 -9.55 -9.68 -1.81
CA ALA A 72 -10.64 -9.72 -2.79
C ALA A 72 -11.27 -11.12 -2.95
N LEU A 73 -10.55 -12.19 -2.61
CA LEU A 73 -11.04 -13.58 -2.75
C LEU A 73 -12.27 -13.91 -1.89
N GLY A 74 -12.62 -13.07 -0.92
CA GLY A 74 -13.74 -13.29 -0.02
C GLY A 74 -13.56 -14.48 0.92
N GLY A 75 -14.63 -14.84 1.65
CA GLY A 75 -14.62 -15.92 2.62
C GLY A 75 -14.81 -15.42 4.05
N ASP A 76 -14.54 -16.29 5.03
CA ASP A 76 -14.59 -15.91 6.43
C ASP A 76 -13.60 -14.78 6.74
N SER A 77 -14.11 -13.72 7.37
CA SER A 77 -13.37 -12.48 7.60
C SER A 77 -12.07 -12.67 8.41
N ALA A 78 -12.06 -13.63 9.35
CA ALA A 78 -10.89 -13.93 10.16
C ALA A 78 -9.79 -14.63 9.33
N SER A 79 -10.18 -15.58 8.49
CA SER A 79 -9.26 -16.30 7.59
C SER A 79 -8.65 -15.39 6.55
N VAL A 80 -9.45 -14.52 5.94
CA VAL A 80 -8.97 -13.51 4.97
C VAL A 80 -8.01 -12.54 5.63
N ALA A 81 -8.34 -12.05 6.83
CA ALA A 81 -7.47 -11.13 7.57
C ALA A 81 -6.13 -11.78 7.94
N THR A 82 -6.14 -13.06 8.36
CA THR A 82 -4.90 -13.78 8.70
C THR A 82 -4.02 -13.98 7.47
N ARG A 83 -4.58 -14.42 6.35
CA ARG A 83 -3.83 -14.59 5.08
C ARG A 83 -3.25 -13.25 4.61
N ALA A 84 -4.05 -12.19 4.62
CA ALA A 84 -3.59 -10.86 4.26
C ALA A 84 -2.48 -10.35 5.19
N ALA A 85 -2.56 -10.62 6.50
CA ALA A 85 -1.52 -10.25 7.46
C ALA A 85 -0.19 -10.96 7.17
N VAL A 86 -0.21 -12.25 6.82
CA VAL A 86 1.00 -13.00 6.44
C VAL A 86 1.65 -12.37 5.21
N VAL A 87 0.87 -12.11 4.16
CA VAL A 87 1.38 -11.46 2.94
C VAL A 87 1.92 -10.05 3.24
N GLY A 88 1.20 -9.29 4.08
CA GLY A 88 1.63 -7.96 4.53
C GLY A 88 2.96 -7.99 5.31
N LEU A 89 3.18 -9.00 6.15
CA LEU A 89 4.45 -9.18 6.87
C LEU A 89 5.61 -9.47 5.90
N VAL A 90 5.40 -10.30 4.88
CA VAL A 90 6.41 -10.54 3.83
C VAL A 90 6.77 -9.22 3.13
N GLY A 91 5.77 -8.39 2.78
CA GLY A 91 6.01 -7.06 2.24
C GLY A 91 6.79 -6.15 3.19
N ALA A 92 6.45 -6.17 4.49
CA ALA A 92 7.14 -5.35 5.50
C ALA A 92 8.62 -5.72 5.64
N VAL A 93 8.97 -7.01 5.55
CA VAL A 93 10.37 -7.47 5.54
C VAL A 93 11.12 -6.99 4.30
N ASN A 94 10.43 -6.89 3.16
CA ASN A 94 11.07 -6.43 1.92
C ASN A 94 11.36 -4.91 1.90
N ILE A 95 10.66 -4.10 2.68
CA ILE A 95 10.87 -2.64 2.74
C ILE A 95 12.30 -2.26 3.12
N PRO A 96 12.88 -2.75 4.23
CA PRO A 96 14.27 -2.48 4.56
C PRO A 96 15.25 -3.01 3.51
N ILE A 97 14.94 -4.11 2.83
CA ILE A 97 15.77 -4.64 1.73
C ILE A 97 15.80 -3.64 0.58
N VAL A 98 14.66 -3.14 0.12
CA VAL A 98 14.60 -2.10 -0.93
C VAL A 98 15.38 -0.85 -0.50
N ASN A 99 15.20 -0.41 0.75
CA ASN A 99 15.83 0.82 1.25
C ASN A 99 17.35 0.69 1.36
N ARG A 100 17.86 -0.46 1.81
CA ARG A 100 19.29 -0.72 2.01
C ARG A 100 19.99 -1.38 0.83
N SER A 101 19.27 -1.74 -0.22
CA SER A 101 19.81 -2.44 -1.39
C SER A 101 21.01 -1.72 -2.02
N VAL A 102 20.96 -0.39 -2.08
CA VAL A 102 22.02 0.45 -2.65
C VAL A 102 23.31 0.38 -1.83
N THR A 103 23.20 0.28 -0.51
CA THR A 103 24.37 0.19 0.39
C THR A 103 24.88 -1.26 0.49
N TRP A 104 23.97 -2.23 0.67
CA TRP A 104 24.36 -3.63 0.88
C TRP A 104 24.88 -4.31 -0.38
N TRP A 105 24.38 -3.90 -1.55
CA TRP A 105 24.78 -4.45 -2.85
C TRP A 105 25.22 -3.36 -3.83
N ALA A 106 26.07 -2.45 -3.38
CA ALA A 106 26.53 -1.29 -4.16
C ALA A 106 27.09 -1.65 -5.54
N ASN A 107 27.72 -2.82 -5.68
CA ASN A 107 28.26 -3.34 -6.94
C ASN A 107 27.22 -4.04 -7.84
N ARG A 108 25.97 -4.15 -7.40
CA ARG A 108 24.85 -4.80 -8.11
C ARG A 108 23.62 -3.89 -8.20
N THR A 109 23.82 -2.60 -8.29
CA THR A 109 22.76 -1.61 -8.47
C THR A 109 23.27 -0.47 -9.35
N LEU A 110 22.41 0.00 -10.23
CA LEU A 110 22.63 1.21 -11.03
C LEU A 110 22.34 2.48 -10.22
N HIS A 111 21.64 2.33 -9.11
CA HIS A 111 21.27 3.44 -8.25
C HIS A 111 22.47 3.86 -7.40
N GLN A 112 22.71 5.15 -7.38
CA GLN A 112 23.69 5.76 -6.46
C GLN A 112 23.11 5.91 -5.05
N GLU A 113 23.96 6.04 -4.05
CA GLU A 113 23.55 6.36 -2.69
C GLU A 113 22.84 7.72 -2.64
N SER A 114 21.91 7.85 -1.69
CA SER A 114 21.14 9.08 -1.54
C SER A 114 22.06 10.24 -1.11
N SER A 115 22.08 11.30 -1.90
CA SER A 115 22.78 12.55 -1.58
C SER A 115 22.00 13.46 -0.63
N LEU A 116 20.79 13.07 -0.20
CA LEU A 116 19.94 13.88 0.67
C LEU A 116 20.58 14.17 2.05
N THR A 117 21.41 13.25 2.54
CA THR A 117 22.09 13.36 3.83
C THR A 117 23.43 14.07 3.74
N ASP A 118 23.96 14.25 2.55
CA ASP A 118 25.33 14.78 2.36
C ASP A 118 25.40 16.32 2.35
N GLY A 119 24.25 17.01 2.43
CA GLY A 119 24.17 18.47 2.47
C GLY A 119 24.68 19.17 1.21
N LYS A 120 24.80 18.46 0.08
CA LYS A 120 25.38 18.97 -1.18
C LYS A 120 24.34 19.53 -2.16
N LEU A 121 23.07 19.59 -1.75
CA LEU A 121 22.01 20.13 -2.59
C LEU A 121 22.01 21.65 -2.52
N GLU A 122 21.94 22.30 -3.67
CA GLU A 122 21.74 23.74 -3.75
C GLU A 122 20.38 24.12 -3.14
N ASP A 123 20.28 25.30 -2.53
CA ASP A 123 19.11 25.76 -1.78
C ASP A 123 17.81 25.64 -2.58
N LEU A 124 17.80 26.01 -3.86
CA LEU A 124 16.62 25.91 -4.72
C LEU A 124 16.22 24.45 -4.98
N THR A 125 17.18 23.56 -5.17
CA THR A 125 16.95 22.13 -5.37
C THR A 125 16.37 21.51 -4.07
N LEU A 126 16.93 21.85 -2.92
CA LEU A 126 16.43 21.41 -1.62
C LEU A 126 15.01 21.92 -1.37
N PHE A 127 14.74 23.20 -1.63
CA PHE A 127 13.39 23.77 -1.50
C PHE A 127 12.38 23.04 -2.39
N THR A 128 12.69 22.84 -3.66
CA THR A 128 11.83 22.14 -4.62
C THR A 128 11.56 20.70 -4.17
N LEU A 129 12.58 20.02 -3.68
CA LEU A 129 12.46 18.65 -3.19
C LEU A 129 11.55 18.56 -1.96
N VAL A 130 11.76 19.43 -0.97
CA VAL A 130 10.92 19.50 0.24
C VAL A 130 9.48 19.81 -0.13
N LEU A 131 9.25 20.78 -1.02
CA LEU A 131 7.92 21.13 -1.51
C LEU A 131 7.26 19.93 -2.20
N ALA A 132 7.98 19.21 -3.05
CA ALA A 132 7.48 17.99 -3.71
C ALA A 132 7.10 16.90 -2.71
N PHE A 133 7.89 16.69 -1.66
CA PHE A 133 7.53 15.77 -0.58
C PHE A 133 6.28 16.19 0.18
N VAL A 134 6.13 17.48 0.49
CA VAL A 134 4.93 17.99 1.19
C VAL A 134 3.69 17.80 0.31
N VAL A 135 3.74 18.21 -0.96
CA VAL A 135 2.62 18.05 -1.89
C VAL A 135 2.29 16.57 -2.11
N GLY A 136 3.30 15.72 -2.28
CA GLY A 136 3.14 14.27 -2.41
C GLY A 136 2.49 13.66 -1.17
N ALA A 137 2.95 14.03 0.03
CA ALA A 137 2.37 13.57 1.29
C ALA A 137 0.90 14.00 1.44
N MET A 138 0.57 15.24 1.08
CA MET A 138 -0.82 15.73 1.08
C MET A 138 -1.70 14.95 0.10
N ALA A 139 -1.22 14.66 -1.11
CA ALA A 139 -1.94 13.88 -2.11
C ALA A 139 -2.16 12.43 -1.62
N ILE A 140 -1.14 11.80 -1.03
CA ILE A 140 -1.24 10.46 -0.44
C ILE A 140 -2.27 10.45 0.70
N LEU A 141 -2.18 11.40 1.61
CA LEU A 141 -3.11 11.52 2.73
C LEU A 141 -4.56 11.72 2.23
N TRP A 142 -4.75 12.57 1.24
CA TRP A 142 -6.05 12.79 0.60
C TRP A 142 -6.60 11.48 0.00
N MET A 143 -5.80 10.75 -0.77
CA MET A 143 -6.19 9.45 -1.33
C MET A 143 -6.55 8.43 -0.23
N LEU A 144 -5.75 8.34 0.84
CA LEU A 144 -5.99 7.44 1.97
C LEU A 144 -7.31 7.75 2.67
N ILE A 145 -7.59 9.04 2.94
CA ILE A 145 -8.84 9.47 3.57
C ILE A 145 -10.04 9.10 2.69
N HIS A 146 -9.97 9.35 1.38
CA HIS A 146 -11.07 9.05 0.47
C HIS A 146 -11.31 7.54 0.33
N ARG A 147 -10.25 6.75 0.16
CA ARG A 147 -10.34 5.28 0.11
C ARG A 147 -10.90 4.72 1.42
N PHE A 148 -10.44 5.22 2.55
CA PHE A 148 -10.97 4.82 3.86
C PHE A 148 -12.46 5.15 3.99
N ARG A 149 -12.89 6.37 3.62
CA ARG A 149 -14.30 6.79 3.67
C ARG A 149 -15.18 5.90 2.78
N ILE A 150 -14.75 5.62 1.55
CA ILE A 150 -15.47 4.72 0.63
C ILE A 150 -15.62 3.33 1.26
N GLY A 151 -14.54 2.72 1.72
CA GLY A 151 -14.58 1.40 2.35
C GLY A 151 -15.42 1.36 3.62
N TRP A 152 -15.42 2.42 4.41
CA TRP A 152 -16.25 2.55 5.59
C TRP A 152 -17.74 2.62 5.25
N LEU A 153 -18.12 3.46 4.28
CA LEU A 153 -19.50 3.62 3.83
C LEU A 153 -20.05 2.34 3.19
N GLN A 154 -19.27 1.66 2.36
CA GLN A 154 -19.64 0.39 1.76
C GLN A 154 -19.99 -0.66 2.81
N ARG A 155 -19.22 -0.74 3.90
CA ARG A 155 -19.51 -1.65 5.01
C ARG A 155 -20.78 -1.28 5.73
N GLN A 156 -21.03 -0.01 6.00
CA GLN A 156 -22.27 0.43 6.64
C GLN A 156 -23.51 0.07 5.81
N ILE A 157 -23.42 0.18 4.48
CA ILE A 157 -24.50 -0.22 3.57
C ILE A 157 -24.71 -1.73 3.67
N SER A 158 -23.65 -2.54 3.53
CA SER A 158 -23.75 -4.00 3.63
C SER A 158 -24.32 -4.49 4.97
N ASP A 159 -23.95 -3.86 6.08
CA ASP A 159 -24.47 -4.20 7.42
C ASP A 159 -25.97 -3.87 7.55
N ARG A 160 -26.42 -2.78 6.94
CA ARG A 160 -27.85 -2.42 6.89
C ARG A 160 -28.66 -3.42 6.07
N ASP A 161 -28.20 -3.71 4.85
CA ASP A 161 -28.86 -4.65 3.94
C ASP A 161 -28.98 -6.03 4.58
N LEU A 162 -27.93 -6.52 5.26
CA LEU A 162 -27.95 -7.77 5.99
C LEU A 162 -28.97 -7.74 7.15
N SER A 163 -29.03 -6.64 7.89
CA SER A 163 -29.96 -6.50 9.02
C SER A 163 -31.41 -6.46 8.57
N GLU A 164 -31.71 -5.84 7.44
CA GLU A 164 -33.04 -5.82 6.83
C GLU A 164 -33.44 -7.20 6.32
N ALA A 165 -32.55 -7.89 5.60
CA ALA A 165 -32.79 -9.25 5.11
C ALA A 165 -33.09 -10.23 6.26
N LEU A 166 -32.36 -10.11 7.38
CA LEU A 166 -32.62 -10.93 8.57
C LEU A 166 -33.95 -10.61 9.26
N ARG A 167 -34.36 -9.33 9.27
CA ARG A 167 -35.69 -8.95 9.82
C ARG A 167 -36.81 -9.51 8.96
N THR A 168 -36.71 -9.43 7.63
CA THR A 168 -37.71 -9.97 6.71
C THR A 168 -37.86 -11.48 6.87
N ARG A 169 -36.76 -12.24 6.89
CA ARG A 169 -36.80 -13.70 7.14
C ARG A 169 -37.39 -14.08 8.48
N ARG A 170 -37.13 -13.32 9.53
CA ARG A 170 -37.75 -13.59 10.85
C ARG A 170 -39.26 -13.34 10.85
N ALA A 171 -39.73 -12.30 10.15
CA ALA A 171 -41.16 -12.03 10.01
C ALA A 171 -41.88 -13.12 9.21
N GLU A 172 -41.26 -13.63 8.12
CA GLU A 172 -41.79 -14.78 7.35
C GLU A 172 -41.87 -16.07 8.17
N ALA A 173 -40.88 -16.33 9.02
CA ALA A 173 -40.84 -17.53 9.86
C ALA A 173 -41.85 -17.50 11.04
N GLN A 174 -42.49 -16.37 11.32
CA GLN A 174 -43.50 -16.19 12.35
C GLN A 174 -44.95 -16.25 11.82
N GLN A 175 -45.14 -16.38 10.52
CA GLN A 175 -46.42 -16.59 9.83
C GLN A 175 -46.69 -18.06 9.61
#